data_4e8b47c6e4226326d4bf0dbfd2d0beab
#
_entry.id   4e8b47c6e4226326d4bf0dbfd2d0beab
#
_cell.length_a   1.000
_cell.length_b   1.000
_cell.length_c   1.000
_cell.angle_alpha   90.00
_cell.angle_beta   90.00
_cell.angle_gamma   90.00
#
_symmetry.space_group_name_H-M   'P 1'
#
loop_
_entity.id
_entity.type
_entity.pdbx_description
1 polymer ?
#
loop_
_entity_poly.entity_id
_entity_poly.type
_entity_poly.pdbx_seq_one_letter_code
_entity_poly.pdbx_strand_id
1 'polypeptide(L)'
;ALFLDGEFAFSLDEDTFAAAALHQDDELEDWQIEELRKKSETRRALDKAMDYLSLRDHAAGELYQKLCRKFDAHSAAYAVARAGELGLLNDVSFARRRAAELLRKRKSRREILNDLSAKGIDRDTAADVVEELFAETDDGESPELATARALVQRQYAAKLAAGKRDQVAAALARRGFSHAVIREVLSDDE
;
A
#
# COMPACT_ATOMS: atom_id res chain seq x y z
N ALA A 1 24.71 15.75 17.60
CA ALA A 1 24.20 17.08 17.25
C ALA A 1 25.33 17.91 16.64
N LEU A 2 25.05 18.63 15.58
CA LEU A 2 25.96 19.61 14.97
C LEU A 2 25.57 21.00 15.47
N PHE A 3 26.55 21.76 15.91
CA PHE A 3 26.43 23.15 16.29
C PHE A 3 27.27 24.00 15.37
N LEU A 4 26.74 25.11 14.89
CA LEU A 4 27.44 26.11 14.07
C LEU A 4 27.45 27.41 14.89
N ASP A 5 28.65 27.98 15.11
CA ASP A 5 28.84 29.21 15.88
C ASP A 5 28.14 29.16 17.28
N GLY A 6 28.11 27.98 17.90
CA GLY A 6 27.47 27.75 19.19
C GLY A 6 25.96 27.52 19.16
N GLU A 7 25.30 27.65 18.01
CA GLU A 7 23.88 27.40 17.86
C GLU A 7 23.62 26.01 17.29
N PHE A 8 22.56 25.34 17.79
CA PHE A 8 22.15 24.04 17.24
C PHE A 8 21.68 24.17 15.80
N ALA A 9 22.33 23.46 14.87
CA ALA A 9 21.96 23.42 13.45
C ALA A 9 21.06 22.23 13.12
N PHE A 10 21.53 21.01 13.34
CA PHE A 10 20.78 19.77 13.14
C PHE A 10 21.48 18.57 13.77
N SER A 11 20.77 17.42 13.80
CA SER A 11 21.36 16.17 14.26
C SER A 11 21.96 15.41 13.10
N LEU A 12 23.21 14.96 13.24
CA LEU A 12 23.87 14.01 12.36
C LEU A 12 23.74 12.60 12.92
N ASP A 13 23.60 11.62 12.05
CA ASP A 13 23.81 10.21 12.40
C ASP A 13 25.32 9.90 12.49
N GLU A 14 25.65 8.82 13.21
CA GLU A 14 27.05 8.45 13.47
C GLU A 14 27.83 8.14 12.19
N ASP A 15 27.20 7.47 11.23
CA ASP A 15 27.85 7.09 9.96
C ASP A 15 28.19 8.33 9.12
N THR A 16 27.25 9.27 9.02
CA THR A 16 27.48 10.55 8.31
C THR A 16 28.54 11.39 9.02
N PHE A 17 28.54 11.43 10.35
CA PHE A 17 29.55 12.14 11.13
C PHE A 17 30.94 11.55 10.91
N ALA A 18 31.09 10.23 11.02
CA ALA A 18 32.36 9.53 10.80
C ALA A 18 32.88 9.69 9.37
N ALA A 19 32.01 9.60 8.38
CA ALA A 19 32.39 9.76 6.98
C ALA A 19 32.80 11.18 6.62
N ALA A 20 32.25 12.18 7.32
CA ALA A 20 32.61 13.59 7.09
C ALA A 20 33.93 13.98 7.78
N ALA A 21 34.46 13.14 8.70
CA ALA A 21 35.69 13.37 9.47
C ALA A 21 35.74 14.77 10.11
N LEU A 22 34.61 15.23 10.63
CA LEU A 22 34.48 16.56 11.24
C LEU A 22 35.17 16.64 12.59
N HIS A 23 35.85 17.75 12.83
CA HIS A 23 36.47 18.09 14.10
C HIS A 23 35.85 19.35 14.67
N GLN A 24 36.09 19.58 15.95
CA GLN A 24 35.70 20.83 16.59
C GLN A 24 36.53 21.99 15.98
N ASP A 25 35.87 23.12 15.80
CA ASP A 25 36.41 24.33 15.19
C ASP A 25 36.77 24.26 13.68
N ASP A 26 36.28 23.23 12.99
CA ASP A 26 36.35 23.19 11.53
C ASP A 26 35.50 24.31 10.91
N GLU A 27 36.02 24.97 9.88
CA GLU A 27 35.25 25.91 9.08
C GLU A 27 34.54 25.17 7.95
N LEU A 28 33.21 25.33 7.87
CA LEU A 28 32.38 24.69 6.84
C LEU A 28 31.72 25.74 5.95
N GLU A 29 31.79 25.51 4.66
CA GLU A 29 31.06 26.29 3.68
C GLU A 29 29.57 25.88 3.66
N ASP A 30 28.68 26.82 3.28
CA ASP A 30 27.24 26.59 3.26
C ASP A 30 26.83 25.34 2.49
N TRP A 31 27.49 25.06 1.34
CA TRP A 31 27.21 23.88 0.53
C TRP A 31 27.60 22.56 1.24
N GLN A 32 28.68 22.57 2.08
CA GLN A 32 29.08 21.40 2.86
C GLN A 32 28.06 21.12 3.96
N ILE A 33 27.57 22.17 4.61
CA ILE A 33 26.52 22.08 5.61
C ILE A 33 25.25 21.48 5.02
N GLU A 34 24.84 21.98 3.84
CA GLU A 34 23.65 21.47 3.15
C GLU A 34 23.83 20.02 2.67
N GLU A 35 24.99 19.64 2.20
CA GLU A 35 25.31 18.26 1.84
C GLU A 35 25.23 17.31 3.02
N LEU A 36 25.81 17.71 4.18
CA LEU A 36 25.74 16.95 5.42
C LEU A 36 24.30 16.77 5.89
N ARG A 37 23.51 17.84 5.83
CA ARG A 37 22.09 17.81 6.18
C ARG A 37 21.33 16.81 5.32
N LYS A 38 21.50 16.85 4.00
CA LYS A 38 20.84 15.93 3.05
C LYS A 38 21.27 14.48 3.29
N LYS A 39 22.56 14.23 3.47
CA LYS A 39 23.05 12.87 3.76
C LYS A 39 22.44 12.31 5.03
N SER A 40 22.44 13.11 6.11
CA SER A 40 21.85 12.70 7.39
C SER A 40 20.34 12.48 7.28
N GLU A 41 19.61 13.36 6.57
CA GLU A 41 18.17 13.20 6.38
C GLU A 41 17.85 11.94 5.59
N THR A 42 18.60 11.66 4.52
CA THR A 42 18.46 10.45 3.71
C THR A 42 18.72 9.18 4.54
N ARG A 43 19.75 9.18 5.39
CA ARG A 43 20.04 8.07 6.28
C ARG A 43 18.91 7.84 7.29
N ARG A 44 18.46 8.88 7.95
CA ARG A 44 17.33 8.81 8.90
C ARG A 44 16.03 8.34 8.24
N ALA A 45 15.80 8.72 6.98
CA ALA A 45 14.66 8.22 6.22
C ALA A 45 14.78 6.71 5.97
N LEU A 46 15.99 6.21 5.63
CA LEU A 46 16.23 4.78 5.45
C LEU A 46 16.04 4.00 6.76
N ASP A 47 16.61 4.47 7.88
CA ASP A 47 16.44 3.82 9.18
C ASP A 47 14.94 3.76 9.55
N LYS A 48 14.19 4.84 9.26
CA LYS A 48 12.75 4.87 9.48
C LYS A 48 11.98 3.91 8.57
N ALA A 49 12.42 3.74 7.33
CA ALA A 49 11.87 2.72 6.43
C ALA A 49 12.07 1.31 7.01
N MET A 50 13.28 1.01 7.51
CA MET A 50 13.59 -0.27 8.16
C MET A 50 12.72 -0.52 9.40
N ASP A 51 12.51 0.50 10.25
CA ASP A 51 11.57 0.41 11.36
C ASP A 51 10.15 0.01 10.91
N TYR A 52 9.64 0.65 9.84
CA TYR A 52 8.30 0.32 9.34
C TYR A 52 8.24 -1.11 8.78
N LEU A 53 9.27 -1.53 8.03
CA LEU A 53 9.33 -2.85 7.42
C LEU A 53 9.54 -3.96 8.45
N SER A 54 10.19 -3.69 9.59
CA SER A 54 10.34 -4.66 10.68
C SER A 54 9.02 -4.98 11.37
N LEU A 55 8.04 -4.07 11.32
CA LEU A 55 6.74 -4.27 11.96
C LEU A 55 5.76 -5.07 11.07
N ARG A 56 5.77 -4.81 9.77
CA ARG A 56 4.97 -5.52 8.77
C ARG A 56 5.42 -5.18 7.34
N ASP A 57 4.98 -5.98 6.42
CA ASP A 57 5.16 -5.68 5.00
C ASP A 57 4.40 -4.41 4.57
N HIS A 58 5.01 -3.69 3.65
CA HIS A 58 4.43 -2.50 3.02
C HIS A 58 4.59 -2.61 1.49
N ALA A 59 3.65 -2.02 0.76
CA ALA A 59 3.88 -1.68 -0.63
C ALA A 59 4.84 -0.48 -0.72
N ALA A 60 5.62 -0.40 -1.80
CA ALA A 60 6.57 0.69 -2.02
C ALA A 60 5.89 2.07 -1.95
N GLY A 61 4.73 2.22 -2.60
CA GLY A 61 3.96 3.46 -2.57
C GLY A 61 3.42 3.81 -1.17
N GLU A 62 2.95 2.81 -0.39
CA GLU A 62 2.51 3.02 0.99
C GLU A 62 3.68 3.48 1.88
N LEU A 63 4.85 2.86 1.74
CA LEU A 63 6.05 3.21 2.48
C LEU A 63 6.49 4.64 2.15
N TYR A 64 6.54 4.98 0.86
CA TYR A 64 6.86 6.32 0.39
C TYR A 64 5.94 7.39 1.01
N GLN A 65 4.64 7.20 0.94
CA GLN A 65 3.67 8.13 1.52
C GLN A 65 3.84 8.30 3.04
N LYS A 66 4.20 7.23 3.75
CA LYS A 66 4.48 7.30 5.19
C LYS A 66 5.75 8.08 5.50
N LEU A 67 6.79 7.91 4.70
CA LEU A 67 8.07 8.61 4.86
C LEU A 67 7.91 10.10 4.54
N CYS A 68 7.18 10.47 3.48
CA CYS A 68 6.91 11.86 3.12
C CYS A 68 6.17 12.69 4.20
N ARG A 69 5.62 12.03 5.23
CA ARG A 69 5.06 12.75 6.41
C ARG A 69 6.12 13.28 7.36
N LYS A 70 7.37 12.84 7.23
CA LYS A 70 8.47 13.13 8.15
C LYS A 70 9.74 13.61 7.47
N PHE A 71 9.91 13.32 6.20
CA PHE A 71 11.10 13.58 5.40
C PHE A 71 10.71 14.22 4.07
N ASP A 72 11.64 14.90 3.43
CA ASP A 72 11.44 15.40 2.08
C ASP A 72 11.25 14.27 1.06
N ALA A 73 10.74 14.62 -0.12
CA ALA A 73 10.43 13.66 -1.18
C ALA A 73 11.67 12.91 -1.71
N HIS A 74 12.83 13.56 -1.73
CA HIS A 74 14.07 12.96 -2.21
C HIS A 74 14.56 11.88 -1.23
N SER A 75 14.65 12.21 0.06
CA SER A 75 15.06 11.29 1.12
C SER A 75 14.09 10.10 1.24
N ALA A 76 12.78 10.36 1.13
CA ALA A 76 11.77 9.30 1.10
C ALA A 76 11.92 8.37 -0.10
N ALA A 77 12.13 8.92 -1.31
CA ALA A 77 12.32 8.13 -2.53
C ALA A 77 13.59 7.27 -2.46
N TYR A 78 14.71 7.86 -2.00
CA TYR A 78 15.95 7.12 -1.79
C TYR A 78 15.76 5.94 -0.83
N ALA A 79 15.11 6.16 0.31
CA ALA A 79 14.88 5.11 1.31
C ALA A 79 14.04 3.96 0.75
N VAL A 80 13.00 4.26 -0.05
CA VAL A 80 12.17 3.24 -0.71
C VAL A 80 12.96 2.48 -1.77
N ALA A 81 13.72 3.18 -2.62
CA ALA A 81 14.56 2.54 -3.64
C ALA A 81 15.58 1.59 -2.98
N ARG A 82 16.26 2.06 -1.92
CA ARG A 82 17.23 1.26 -1.20
C ARG A 82 16.63 0.03 -0.51
N ALA A 83 15.44 0.16 0.07
CA ALA A 83 14.70 -0.98 0.61
C ALA A 83 14.32 -2.00 -0.48
N GLY A 84 13.99 -1.53 -1.69
CA GLY A 84 13.75 -2.37 -2.87
C GLY A 84 14.99 -3.14 -3.29
N GLU A 85 16.15 -2.47 -3.42
CA GLU A 85 17.45 -3.08 -3.76
C GLU A 85 17.87 -4.16 -2.75
N LEU A 86 17.54 -3.97 -1.48
CA LEU A 86 17.77 -4.94 -0.41
C LEU A 86 16.75 -6.10 -0.40
N GLY A 87 15.80 -6.12 -1.34
CA GLY A 87 14.78 -7.17 -1.44
C GLY A 87 13.73 -7.12 -0.33
N LEU A 88 13.63 -6.02 0.41
CA LEU A 88 12.67 -5.85 1.51
C LEU A 88 11.28 -5.39 1.04
N LEU A 89 11.16 -4.99 -0.22
CA LEU A 89 9.90 -4.62 -0.87
C LEU A 89 9.61 -5.57 -2.04
N ASN A 90 8.39 -6.08 -2.07
CA ASN A 90 7.88 -6.89 -3.17
C ASN A 90 6.39 -6.60 -3.37
N ASP A 91 6.09 -5.66 -4.25
CA ASP A 91 4.74 -5.18 -4.50
C ASP A 91 3.82 -6.27 -5.06
N VAL A 92 4.32 -7.20 -5.87
CA VAL A 92 3.53 -8.33 -6.39
C VAL A 92 3.12 -9.26 -5.24
N SER A 93 4.07 -9.66 -4.39
CA SER A 93 3.77 -10.51 -3.22
C SER A 93 2.85 -9.81 -2.22
N PHE A 94 3.05 -8.51 -1.99
CA PHE A 94 2.15 -7.70 -1.17
C PHE A 94 0.75 -7.66 -1.74
N ALA A 95 0.61 -7.36 -3.04
CA ALA A 95 -0.67 -7.27 -3.73
C ALA A 95 -1.44 -8.60 -3.69
N ARG A 96 -0.78 -9.74 -3.93
CA ARG A 96 -1.39 -11.08 -3.86
C ARG A 96 -1.96 -11.37 -2.46
N ARG A 97 -1.17 -11.14 -1.42
CA ARG A 97 -1.62 -11.35 -0.03
C ARG A 97 -2.77 -10.43 0.35
N ARG A 98 -2.66 -9.16 -0.03
CA ARG A 98 -3.69 -8.15 0.25
C ARG A 98 -4.99 -8.45 -0.49
N ALA A 99 -4.92 -8.79 -1.76
CA ALA A 99 -6.07 -9.16 -2.57
C ALA A 99 -6.79 -10.40 -2.01
N ALA A 100 -6.03 -11.44 -1.64
CA ALA A 100 -6.59 -12.64 -1.01
C ALA A 100 -7.26 -12.36 0.35
N GLU A 101 -6.68 -11.47 1.16
CA GLU A 101 -7.28 -11.02 2.43
C GLU A 101 -8.63 -10.31 2.17
N LEU A 102 -8.66 -9.41 1.19
CA LEU A 102 -9.86 -8.65 0.85
C LEU A 102 -10.96 -9.53 0.25
N LEU A 103 -10.60 -10.53 -0.57
CA LEU A 103 -11.55 -11.52 -1.09
C LEU A 103 -12.20 -12.32 0.07
N ARG A 104 -11.41 -12.77 1.06
CA ARG A 104 -11.96 -13.40 2.28
C ARG A 104 -12.91 -12.48 3.05
N LYS A 105 -12.72 -11.17 2.98
CA LYS A 105 -13.62 -10.15 3.53
C LYS A 105 -14.81 -9.83 2.60
N ARG A 106 -15.01 -10.61 1.53
CA ARG A 106 -16.09 -10.45 0.55
C ARG A 106 -16.09 -9.10 -0.15
N LYS A 107 -14.88 -8.59 -0.44
CA LYS A 107 -14.72 -7.42 -1.26
C LYS A 107 -14.86 -7.78 -2.74
N SER A 108 -15.51 -6.92 -3.51
CA SER A 108 -15.63 -7.07 -4.96
C SER A 108 -14.28 -6.82 -5.65
N ARG A 109 -14.17 -7.29 -6.91
CA ARG A 109 -13.01 -7.02 -7.78
C ARG A 109 -12.63 -5.54 -7.79
N ARG A 110 -13.63 -4.65 -7.93
CA ARG A 110 -13.41 -3.19 -7.95
C ARG A 110 -12.90 -2.64 -6.62
N GLU A 111 -13.45 -3.11 -5.49
CA GLU A 111 -12.98 -2.71 -4.16
C GLU A 111 -11.53 -3.13 -3.92
N ILE A 112 -11.14 -4.32 -4.40
CA ILE A 112 -9.76 -4.82 -4.28
C ILE A 112 -8.81 -3.98 -5.13
N LEU A 113 -9.14 -3.71 -6.40
CA LEU A 113 -8.33 -2.84 -7.26
C LEU A 113 -8.15 -1.45 -6.66
N ASN A 114 -9.21 -0.86 -6.10
CA ASN A 114 -9.14 0.45 -5.45
C ASN A 114 -8.24 0.43 -4.20
N ASP A 115 -8.30 -0.63 -3.38
CA ASP A 115 -7.44 -0.77 -2.20
C ASP A 115 -5.96 -0.89 -2.61
N LEU A 116 -5.65 -1.72 -3.61
CA LEU A 116 -4.29 -1.88 -4.12
C LEU A 116 -3.73 -0.56 -4.69
N SER A 117 -4.54 0.16 -5.47
CA SER A 117 -4.17 1.48 -5.99
C SER A 117 -3.93 2.49 -4.87
N ALA A 118 -4.77 2.51 -3.83
CA ALA A 118 -4.58 3.37 -2.66
C ALA A 118 -3.30 3.02 -1.86
N LYS A 119 -2.78 1.79 -2.00
CA LYS A 119 -1.50 1.35 -1.46
C LYS A 119 -0.31 1.71 -2.35
N GLY A 120 -0.57 2.28 -3.53
CA GLY A 120 0.45 2.66 -4.49
C GLY A 120 0.99 1.50 -5.31
N ILE A 121 0.24 0.38 -5.39
CA ILE A 121 0.52 -0.69 -6.35
C ILE A 121 0.22 -0.16 -7.74
N ASP A 122 1.11 -0.39 -8.69
CA ASP A 122 0.91 0.02 -10.07
C ASP A 122 -0.30 -0.69 -10.69
N ARG A 123 -0.86 -0.06 -11.74
CA ARG A 123 -2.11 -0.50 -12.33
C ARG A 123 -2.03 -1.91 -12.94
N ASP A 124 -0.91 -2.19 -13.62
CA ASP A 124 -0.76 -3.45 -14.35
C ASP A 124 -0.55 -4.60 -13.37
N THR A 125 0.33 -4.44 -12.38
CA THR A 125 0.49 -5.40 -11.27
C THR A 125 -0.83 -5.64 -10.53
N ALA A 126 -1.60 -4.59 -10.23
CA ALA A 126 -2.88 -4.74 -9.56
C ALA A 126 -3.90 -5.49 -10.43
N ALA A 127 -3.93 -5.21 -11.75
CA ALA A 127 -4.82 -5.88 -12.69
C ALA A 127 -4.48 -7.37 -12.82
N ASP A 128 -3.19 -7.70 -13.02
CA ASP A 128 -2.72 -9.08 -13.17
C ASP A 128 -3.03 -9.93 -11.92
N VAL A 129 -2.73 -9.39 -10.74
CA VAL A 129 -3.00 -10.07 -9.46
C VAL A 129 -4.50 -10.30 -9.24
N VAL A 130 -5.33 -9.33 -9.60
CA VAL A 130 -6.78 -9.45 -9.43
C VAL A 130 -7.35 -10.38 -10.49
N GLU A 131 -6.85 -10.39 -11.71
CA GLU A 131 -7.26 -11.34 -12.75
C GLU A 131 -6.92 -12.77 -12.32
N GLU A 132 -5.69 -13.02 -11.86
CA GLU A 132 -5.27 -14.33 -11.32
C GLU A 132 -6.18 -14.77 -10.15
N LEU A 133 -6.51 -13.85 -9.23
CA LEU A 133 -7.34 -14.15 -8.07
C LEU A 133 -8.81 -14.48 -8.43
N PHE A 134 -9.33 -13.89 -9.49
CA PHE A 134 -10.71 -14.07 -9.93
C PHE A 134 -10.83 -14.99 -11.18
N ALA A 135 -9.75 -15.66 -11.57
CA ALA A 135 -9.81 -16.71 -12.56
C ALA A 135 -10.79 -17.81 -12.11
N GLU A 136 -11.45 -18.43 -13.06
CA GLU A 136 -12.37 -19.52 -12.78
C GLU A 136 -11.65 -20.66 -12.04
N THR A 137 -12.30 -21.19 -11.03
CA THR A 137 -11.84 -22.39 -10.31
C THR A 137 -12.19 -23.63 -11.12
N ASP A 138 -11.55 -24.75 -10.81
CA ASP A 138 -11.82 -26.07 -11.46
C ASP A 138 -13.30 -26.47 -11.38
N ASP A 139 -14.06 -25.93 -10.42
CA ASP A 139 -15.50 -26.16 -10.25
C ASP A 139 -16.38 -25.28 -11.17
N GLY A 140 -15.79 -24.42 -12.01
CA GLY A 140 -16.49 -23.56 -12.97
C GLY A 140 -17.21 -22.36 -12.36
N GLU A 141 -17.18 -22.17 -11.03
CA GLU A 141 -17.75 -20.99 -10.37
C GLU A 141 -16.69 -19.90 -10.21
N SER A 142 -17.00 -18.69 -10.66
CA SER A 142 -16.09 -17.57 -10.45
C SER A 142 -16.07 -17.14 -8.97
N PRO A 143 -14.90 -16.83 -8.38
CA PRO A 143 -14.81 -16.32 -7.01
C PRO A 143 -15.63 -15.05 -6.78
N GLU A 144 -15.91 -14.27 -7.82
CA GLU A 144 -16.77 -13.10 -7.76
C GLU A 144 -18.22 -13.49 -7.51
N LEU A 145 -18.71 -14.51 -8.21
CA LEU A 145 -20.06 -15.04 -8.04
C LEU A 145 -20.26 -15.64 -6.66
N ALA A 146 -19.34 -16.49 -6.23
CA ALA A 146 -19.36 -17.07 -4.87
C ALA A 146 -19.36 -15.98 -3.78
N THR A 147 -18.54 -14.93 -3.96
CA THR A 147 -18.49 -13.79 -3.04
C THR A 147 -19.82 -13.04 -3.01
N ALA A 148 -20.44 -12.78 -4.15
CA ALA A 148 -21.71 -12.09 -4.26
C ALA A 148 -22.86 -12.91 -3.63
N ARG A 149 -22.93 -14.22 -3.90
CA ARG A 149 -23.91 -15.15 -3.27
C ARG A 149 -23.79 -15.14 -1.75
N ALA A 150 -22.58 -15.32 -1.22
CA ALA A 150 -22.35 -15.30 0.23
C ALA A 150 -22.74 -13.94 0.88
N LEU A 151 -22.52 -12.84 0.15
CA LEU A 151 -22.91 -11.51 0.61
C LEU A 151 -24.43 -11.35 0.64
N VAL A 152 -25.12 -11.80 -0.41
CA VAL A 152 -26.58 -11.76 -0.52
C VAL A 152 -27.22 -12.57 0.61
N GLN A 153 -26.81 -13.81 0.78
CA GLN A 153 -27.33 -14.68 1.85
C GLN A 153 -27.14 -14.07 3.24
N ARG A 154 -25.99 -13.47 3.50
CA ARG A 154 -25.69 -12.94 4.85
C ARG A 154 -26.34 -11.60 5.15
N GLN A 155 -26.43 -10.69 4.16
CA GLN A 155 -26.78 -9.29 4.41
C GLN A 155 -28.11 -8.86 3.76
N TYR A 156 -28.55 -9.57 2.72
CA TYR A 156 -29.68 -9.14 1.92
C TYR A 156 -30.83 -10.17 1.83
N ALA A 157 -30.71 -11.35 2.43
CA ALA A 157 -31.74 -12.39 2.40
C ALA A 157 -33.13 -11.87 2.81
N ALA A 158 -33.23 -11.11 3.92
CA ALA A 158 -34.47 -10.52 4.38
C ALA A 158 -35.07 -9.50 3.39
N LYS A 159 -34.21 -8.78 2.62
CA LYS A 159 -34.68 -7.84 1.59
C LYS A 159 -35.22 -8.58 0.37
N LEU A 160 -34.55 -9.68 -0.03
CA LEU A 160 -35.04 -10.51 -1.12
C LEU A 160 -36.36 -11.16 -0.79
N ALA A 161 -36.50 -11.74 0.41
CA ALA A 161 -37.77 -12.28 0.91
C ALA A 161 -38.92 -11.25 0.96
N ALA A 162 -38.56 -9.96 1.13
CA ALA A 162 -39.53 -8.85 1.07
C ALA A 162 -39.77 -8.30 -0.36
N GLY A 163 -39.29 -8.98 -1.41
CA GLY A 163 -39.46 -8.58 -2.81
C GLY A 163 -38.66 -7.36 -3.25
N LYS A 164 -37.65 -6.91 -2.43
CA LYS A 164 -36.86 -5.69 -2.72
C LYS A 164 -35.62 -5.96 -3.59
N ARG A 165 -35.82 -6.73 -4.67
CA ARG A 165 -34.75 -7.20 -5.56
C ARG A 165 -33.94 -6.06 -6.19
N ASP A 166 -34.60 -4.98 -6.64
CA ASP A 166 -33.94 -3.82 -7.24
C ASP A 166 -33.02 -3.09 -6.24
N GLN A 167 -33.42 -3.04 -4.96
CA GLN A 167 -32.59 -2.44 -3.92
C GLN A 167 -31.34 -3.26 -3.64
N VAL A 168 -31.43 -4.60 -3.72
CA VAL A 168 -30.29 -5.50 -3.59
C VAL A 168 -29.37 -5.35 -4.79
N ALA A 169 -29.92 -5.36 -6.00
CA ALA A 169 -29.14 -5.13 -7.23
C ALA A 169 -28.38 -3.80 -7.17
N ALA A 170 -29.03 -2.72 -6.80
CA ALA A 170 -28.38 -1.41 -6.65
C ALA A 170 -27.30 -1.40 -5.56
N ALA A 171 -27.47 -2.16 -4.48
CA ALA A 171 -26.48 -2.28 -3.41
C ALA A 171 -25.23 -3.03 -3.87
N LEU A 172 -25.40 -4.12 -4.63
CA LEU A 172 -24.29 -4.88 -5.23
C LEU A 172 -23.54 -4.06 -6.29
N ALA A 173 -24.28 -3.33 -7.15
CA ALA A 173 -23.68 -2.44 -8.15
C ALA A 173 -22.84 -1.32 -7.52
N ARG A 174 -23.31 -0.70 -6.43
CA ARG A 174 -22.51 0.30 -5.68
C ARG A 174 -21.23 -0.29 -5.09
N ARG A 175 -21.25 -1.56 -4.68
CA ARG A 175 -20.05 -2.28 -4.23
C ARG A 175 -19.11 -2.66 -5.37
N GLY A 176 -19.58 -2.59 -6.62
CA GLY A 176 -18.77 -2.81 -7.82
C GLY A 176 -18.79 -4.22 -8.37
N PHE A 177 -19.81 -5.01 -8.02
CA PHE A 177 -20.08 -6.26 -8.73
C PHE A 177 -20.55 -5.98 -10.15
N SER A 178 -20.16 -6.84 -11.09
CA SER A 178 -20.57 -6.71 -12.49
C SER A 178 -22.07 -6.98 -12.68
N HIS A 179 -22.67 -6.41 -13.73
CA HIS A 179 -24.06 -6.66 -14.04
C HIS A 179 -24.37 -8.14 -14.33
N ALA A 180 -23.40 -8.87 -14.91
CA ALA A 180 -23.52 -10.31 -15.16
C ALA A 180 -23.67 -11.07 -13.81
N VAL A 181 -22.74 -10.84 -12.89
CA VAL A 181 -22.75 -11.45 -11.56
C VAL A 181 -24.02 -11.08 -10.77
N ILE A 182 -24.44 -9.81 -10.81
CA ILE A 182 -25.66 -9.37 -10.12
C ILE A 182 -26.90 -10.09 -10.65
N ARG A 183 -27.00 -10.21 -11.98
CA ARG A 183 -28.13 -10.91 -12.62
C ARG A 183 -28.15 -12.38 -12.23
N GLU A 184 -27.02 -13.06 -12.31
CA GLU A 184 -26.88 -14.47 -11.99
C GLU A 184 -27.24 -14.76 -10.52
N VAL A 185 -26.63 -14.02 -9.58
CA VAL A 185 -26.93 -14.18 -8.14
C VAL A 185 -28.40 -13.96 -7.81
N LEU A 186 -29.04 -13.03 -8.50
CA LEU A 186 -30.46 -12.74 -8.25
C LEU A 186 -31.41 -13.65 -9.01
N SER A 187 -30.98 -14.35 -10.09
CA SER A 187 -31.84 -15.34 -10.78
C SER A 187 -31.90 -16.68 -10.06
N ASP A 188 -30.89 -17.05 -9.29
CA ASP A 188 -30.85 -18.31 -8.53
C ASP A 188 -31.81 -18.35 -7.32
N ASP A 189 -32.41 -17.21 -6.96
CA ASP A 189 -33.37 -17.11 -5.86
C ASP A 189 -34.85 -17.18 -6.33
N GLU A 190 -35.12 -17.65 -7.56
CA GLU A 190 -36.46 -18.02 -8.09
C GLU A 190 -36.71 -19.51 -7.96
#